data_d4dabbd08b0c62dbd46926f7966cb68f
#
_entry.id   d4dabbd08b0c62dbd46926f7966cb68f
#
_cell.length_a   1.000
_cell.length_b   1.000
_cell.length_c   1.000
_cell.angle_alpha   90.00
_cell.angle_beta   90.00
_cell.angle_gamma   90.00
#
_symmetry.space_group_name_H-M   'P 1'
#
loop_
_entity.id
_entity.type
_entity.pdbx_description
1 polymer ?
#
loop_
_entity_poly.entity_id
_entity_poly.type
_entity_poly.pdbx_seq_one_letter_code
_entity_poly.pdbx_strand_id
1 'polypeptide(L)' 'MTEVAFPAVSAKDPDAEGTVATWFVADGEQVSEGDLLAEVAVDKVDLEVPAPASGVVRLLVKEGDVLRQGNVIARID' A
#
# COMPACT_ATOMS: atom_id res chain seq x y z
N MET A 1 14.37 -7.74 2.92
CA MET A 1 13.56 -6.51 3.10
C MET A 1 12.86 -6.19 1.79
N THR A 2 11.56 -6.16 1.81
CA THR A 2 10.74 -5.97 0.62
C THR A 2 9.91 -4.70 0.77
N GLU A 3 9.98 -3.83 -0.21
CA GLU A 3 9.19 -2.61 -0.20
C GLU A 3 7.82 -2.85 -0.82
N VAL A 4 6.80 -2.25 -0.24
CA VAL A 4 5.44 -2.28 -0.77
C VAL A 4 5.14 -0.88 -1.30
N ALA A 5 4.93 -0.79 -2.61
CA ALA A 5 4.69 0.49 -3.27
C ALA A 5 3.21 0.73 -3.50
N PHE A 6 2.82 2.00 -3.53
CA PHE A 6 1.49 2.40 -3.92
C PHE A 6 1.25 1.95 -5.37
N PRO A 7 0.17 1.21 -5.65
CA PRO A 7 -0.02 0.61 -6.97
C PRO A 7 -0.19 1.65 -8.08
N ALA A 8 0.29 1.28 -9.26
CA ALA A 8 0.14 2.10 -10.45
C ALA A 8 -1.25 1.83 -11.04
N VAL A 9 -2.15 2.80 -10.93
CA VAL A 9 -3.55 2.64 -11.32
C VAL A 9 -3.93 3.42 -12.56
N SER A 10 -3.10 4.37 -12.97
CA SER A 10 -3.37 5.18 -14.14
C SER A 10 -2.13 5.31 -15.01
N ALA A 11 -2.17 4.70 -16.20
CA ALA A 11 -1.10 4.84 -17.17
C ALA A 11 -1.13 6.20 -17.86
N LYS A 12 -2.28 6.87 -17.83
CA LYS A 12 -2.47 8.19 -18.47
C LYS A 12 -2.01 9.33 -17.58
N ASP A 13 -2.02 9.12 -16.28
CA ASP A 13 -1.64 10.16 -15.32
C ASP A 13 -0.73 9.55 -14.26
N PRO A 14 0.59 9.49 -14.54
CA PRO A 14 1.53 8.89 -13.59
C PRO A 14 1.68 9.70 -12.31
N ASP A 15 1.19 10.95 -12.30
CA ASP A 15 1.23 11.80 -11.11
C ASP A 15 -0.10 11.78 -10.35
N ALA A 16 -1.02 10.88 -10.71
CA ALA A 16 -2.29 10.75 -10.01
C ALA A 16 -2.04 10.49 -8.53
N GLU A 17 -2.74 11.23 -7.70
CA GLU A 17 -2.63 11.09 -6.25
C GLU A 17 -3.75 10.20 -5.73
N GLY A 18 -3.45 9.50 -4.66
CA GLY A 18 -4.42 8.67 -3.97
C GLY A 18 -4.14 8.62 -2.49
N THR A 19 -4.93 7.87 -1.77
CA THR A 19 -4.79 7.74 -0.32
C THR A 19 -4.89 6.29 0.09
N VAL A 20 -4.32 5.96 1.24
CA VAL A 20 -4.60 4.68 1.88
C VAL A 20 -5.92 4.85 2.62
N ALA A 21 -6.97 4.19 2.11
CA ALA A 21 -8.29 4.28 2.72
C ALA A 21 -8.36 3.49 4.02
N THR A 22 -7.75 2.29 4.04
CA THR A 22 -7.78 1.42 5.21
C THR A 22 -6.52 0.57 5.27
N TRP A 23 -5.90 0.48 6.45
CA TRP A 23 -4.89 -0.52 6.75
C TRP A 23 -5.57 -1.71 7.42
N PHE A 24 -5.37 -2.90 6.86
CA PHE A 24 -5.93 -4.14 7.42
C PHE A 24 -4.98 -4.81 8.41
N VAL A 25 -3.76 -4.31 8.52
CA VAL A 25 -2.73 -4.85 9.40
C VAL A 25 -2.16 -3.73 10.26
N ALA A 26 -1.59 -4.09 11.39
CA ALA A 26 -0.94 -3.15 12.28
C ALA A 26 0.56 -3.12 12.00
N ASP A 27 1.20 -1.99 12.33
CA ASP A 27 2.65 -1.88 12.26
C ASP A 27 3.30 -2.92 13.16
N GLY A 28 4.22 -3.70 12.61
CA GLY A 28 4.88 -4.79 13.33
C GLY A 28 4.14 -6.12 13.29
N GLU A 29 3.02 -6.20 12.60
CA GLU A 29 2.27 -7.45 12.47
C GLU A 29 2.98 -8.38 11.51
N GLN A 30 2.90 -9.69 11.79
CA GLN A 30 3.43 -10.69 10.88
C GLN A 30 2.39 -10.99 9.81
N VAL A 31 2.83 -11.00 8.56
CA VAL A 31 1.97 -11.23 7.40
C VAL A 31 2.56 -12.34 6.53
N SER A 32 1.70 -12.96 5.72
CA SER A 32 2.10 -13.94 4.73
C SER A 32 1.92 -13.36 3.33
N GLU A 33 2.72 -13.84 2.40
CA GLU A 33 2.59 -13.42 1.00
C GLU A 33 1.15 -13.63 0.52
N GLY A 34 0.57 -12.60 -0.07
CA GLY A 34 -0.81 -12.63 -0.53
C GLY A 34 -1.83 -12.11 0.47
N ASP A 35 -1.43 -11.91 1.73
CA ASP A 35 -2.33 -11.31 2.72
C ASP A 35 -2.65 -9.87 2.31
N LEU A 36 -3.90 -9.47 2.52
CA LEU A 36 -4.34 -8.13 2.18
C LEU A 36 -3.80 -7.15 3.23
N LEU A 37 -2.95 -6.22 2.79
CA LEU A 37 -2.34 -5.23 3.68
C LEU A 37 -3.20 -4.00 3.84
N ALA A 38 -3.73 -3.49 2.73
CA ALA A 38 -4.42 -2.21 2.73
C ALA A 38 -5.38 -2.12 1.55
N GLU A 39 -6.31 -1.19 1.68
CA GLU A 39 -7.14 -0.73 0.57
C GLU A 39 -6.77 0.71 0.29
N VAL A 40 -6.52 1.02 -0.97
CA VAL A 40 -6.15 2.36 -1.39
C VAL A 40 -7.19 2.89 -2.37
N ALA A 41 -7.35 4.19 -2.39
CA ALA A 41 -8.28 4.87 -3.27
C ALA A 41 -7.51 5.83 -4.17
N VAL A 42 -7.73 5.72 -5.48
CA VAL A 42 -7.18 6.64 -6.46
C VAL A 42 -8.33 7.07 -7.37
N ASP A 43 -8.60 8.37 -7.39
CA ASP A 43 -9.74 8.93 -8.11
C ASP A 43 -11.03 8.25 -7.63
N LYS A 44 -11.71 7.52 -8.46
CA LYS A 44 -12.97 6.83 -8.08
C LYS A 44 -12.79 5.31 -8.01
N VAL A 45 -11.54 4.86 -7.92
CA VAL A 45 -11.21 3.44 -7.95
C VAL A 45 -10.60 3.02 -6.62
N ASP A 46 -11.13 1.96 -6.04
CA ASP A 46 -10.56 1.34 -4.85
C ASP A 46 -9.76 0.12 -5.26
N LEU A 47 -8.55 -0.01 -4.72
CA LEU A 47 -7.65 -1.12 -5.04
C LEU A 47 -7.17 -1.78 -3.77
N GLU A 48 -6.93 -3.08 -3.87
CA GLU A 48 -6.36 -3.86 -2.78
C GLU A 48 -4.85 -3.97 -2.95
N VAL A 49 -4.13 -3.90 -1.85
CA VAL A 49 -2.68 -4.03 -1.84
C VAL A 49 -2.32 -5.30 -1.08
N PRO A 50 -1.97 -6.39 -1.78
CA PRO A 50 -1.56 -7.62 -1.12
C PRO A 50 -0.09 -7.58 -0.72
N ALA A 51 0.27 -8.40 0.25
CA ALA A 51 1.66 -8.52 0.67
C ALA A 51 2.47 -9.21 -0.42
N PRO A 52 3.57 -8.61 -0.88
CA PRO A 52 4.43 -9.23 -1.89
C PRO A 52 5.35 -10.30 -1.33
N ALA A 53 5.43 -10.43 -0.02
CA ALA A 53 6.29 -11.41 0.65
C ALA A 53 5.77 -11.66 2.06
N SER A 54 6.28 -12.71 2.69
CA SER A 54 5.99 -13.00 4.09
C SER A 54 7.01 -12.34 4.99
N GLY A 55 6.59 -11.90 6.16
CA GLY A 55 7.49 -11.29 7.13
C GLY A 55 6.75 -10.35 8.07
N VAL A 56 7.48 -9.43 8.67
CA VAL A 56 6.92 -8.44 9.58
C VAL A 56 6.73 -7.12 8.82
N VAL A 57 5.51 -6.64 8.79
CA VAL A 57 5.18 -5.41 8.06
C VAL A 57 5.51 -4.18 8.88
N ARG A 58 6.11 -3.18 8.22
CA ARG A 58 6.36 -1.87 8.80
C ARG A 58 5.61 -0.84 7.98
N LEU A 59 4.68 -0.14 8.61
CA LEU A 59 3.86 0.88 7.93
C LEU A 59 4.64 2.18 7.90
N LEU A 60 4.79 2.75 6.71
CA LEU A 60 5.56 3.99 6.51
C LEU A 60 4.66 5.19 6.31
N VAL A 61 3.37 4.98 6.08
CA VAL A 61 2.38 6.04 5.90
C VAL A 61 1.14 5.72 6.72
N LYS A 62 0.28 6.70 6.91
CA LYS A 62 -0.94 6.59 7.68
C LYS A 62 -2.16 6.60 6.76
N GLU A 63 -3.28 6.09 7.27
CA GLU A 63 -4.55 6.23 6.56
C GLU A 63 -4.84 7.71 6.31
N GLY A 64 -5.29 7.99 5.10
CA GLY A 64 -5.60 9.35 4.71
C GLY A 64 -4.44 10.16 4.15
N ASP A 65 -3.20 9.65 4.25
CA ASP A 65 -2.05 10.33 3.65
C ASP A 65 -2.19 10.34 2.13
N VAL A 66 -1.87 11.48 1.52
CA VAL A 66 -1.91 11.64 0.07
C VAL A 66 -0.62 11.11 -0.51
N LEU A 67 -0.73 10.20 -1.46
CA LEU A 67 0.40 9.49 -2.04
C LEU A 67 0.31 9.47 -3.55
N ARG A 68 1.44 9.22 -4.19
CA ARG A 68 1.51 9.04 -5.64
C ARG A 68 1.86 7.60 -5.97
N GLN A 69 1.56 7.20 -7.19
CA GLN A 69 1.93 5.88 -7.68
C GLN A 69 3.44 5.69 -7.55
N GLY A 70 3.84 4.53 -7.03
CA GLY A 70 5.24 4.20 -6.84
C GLY A 70 5.83 4.63 -5.51
N ASN A 71 5.14 5.45 -4.71
CA ASN A 71 5.61 5.78 -3.37
C ASN A 71 5.63 4.52 -2.51
N VAL A 72 6.67 4.35 -1.72
CA VAL A 72 6.75 3.23 -0.79
C VAL A 72 5.84 3.52 0.40
N ILE A 73 4.89 2.62 0.65
CA ILE A 73 3.90 2.80 1.72
C ILE A 73 4.15 1.89 2.91
N ALA A 74 4.90 0.81 2.70
CA ALA A 74 5.22 -0.13 3.76
C ALA A 74 6.47 -0.92 3.39
N ARG A 75 6.97 -1.66 4.35
CA ARG A 75 8.13 -2.53 4.16
C ARG A 75 7.89 -3.83 4.90
N ILE A 76 8.33 -4.94 4.32
CA ILE A 76 8.25 -6.26 4.96
C ILE A 76 9.66 -6.73 5.25
N ASP A 77 9.94 -6.94 6.51
CA ASP A 77 11.24 -7.38 6.99
C ASP A 77 11.29 -8.89 7.21
#